data_53c460f37a76b43b670f2f720ae1ec2f
#
_entry.id   53c460f37a76b43b670f2f720ae1ec2f
#
_cell.length_a   1.000
_cell.length_b   1.000
_cell.length_c   1.000
_cell.angle_alpha   90.00
_cell.angle_beta   90.00
_cell.angle_gamma   90.00
#
_symmetry.space_group_name_H-M   'P 1'
#
loop_
_entity.id
_entity.type
_entity.pdbx_description
1 polymer ?
#
loop_
_entity_poly.entity_id
_entity_poly.type
_entity_poly.pdbx_seq_one_letter_code
_entity_poly.pdbx_strand_id
1 'polypeptide(L)'
;VVDVDAPEEFFDWLDRVEAKADAGDAASVRVLARVTDALVQLRELDGVPVEDRPDLKRVRQSKKFPVWRTAHPFDAQIALRLICWFPPGSSSVVVALFAADKARMGDVFYDGVGARADVAIERWLRETAEGEQ
;
A
#
# COMPACT_ATOMS: atom_id res chain seq x y z
N VAL A 1 0.48 14.86 9.58
CA VAL A 1 -0.54 14.37 8.65
C VAL A 1 -0.03 14.47 7.22
N VAL A 2 -0.13 13.39 6.47
CA VAL A 2 0.28 13.34 5.07
C VAL A 2 -0.93 13.04 4.19
N ASP A 3 -0.87 13.47 2.94
CA ASP A 3 -1.86 13.11 1.94
C ASP A 3 -1.52 11.74 1.37
N VAL A 4 -2.52 10.88 1.24
CA VAL A 4 -2.37 9.55 0.65
C VAL A 4 -2.85 9.62 -0.79
N ASP A 5 -1.96 9.35 -1.74
CA ASP A 5 -2.29 9.22 -3.15
C ASP A 5 -2.08 7.76 -3.59
N ALA A 6 -2.45 7.44 -4.81
CA ALA A 6 -2.29 6.08 -5.33
C ALA A 6 -2.37 6.09 -6.86
N PRO A 7 -1.77 5.06 -7.52
CA PRO A 7 -2.04 4.83 -8.94
C PRO A 7 -3.52 4.52 -9.18
N GLU A 8 -4.01 4.84 -10.36
CA GLU A 8 -5.41 4.58 -10.75
C GLU A 8 -5.80 3.11 -10.54
N GLU A 9 -4.88 2.20 -10.81
CA GLU A 9 -5.10 0.77 -10.61
C GLU A 9 -5.45 0.40 -9.16
N PHE A 10 -4.85 1.11 -8.19
CA PHE A 10 -5.16 0.88 -6.78
C PHE A 10 -6.61 1.30 -6.48
N PHE A 11 -7.04 2.44 -6.97
CA PHE A 11 -8.42 2.90 -6.79
C PHE A 11 -9.42 1.96 -7.45
N ASP A 12 -9.12 1.46 -8.65
CA ASP A 12 -9.97 0.48 -9.34
C ASP A 12 -10.09 -0.80 -8.52
N TRP A 13 -8.97 -1.28 -7.97
CA TRP A 13 -8.99 -2.45 -7.10
C TRP A 13 -9.84 -2.21 -5.84
N LEU A 14 -9.68 -1.04 -5.21
CA LEU A 14 -10.43 -0.69 -4.02
C LEU A 14 -11.93 -0.61 -4.31
N ASP A 15 -12.31 -0.03 -5.43
CA ASP A 15 -13.71 0.05 -5.86
C ASP A 15 -14.32 -1.34 -6.04
N ARG A 16 -13.55 -2.29 -6.59
CA ARG A 16 -14.00 -3.69 -6.72
C ARG A 16 -14.20 -4.35 -5.36
N VAL A 17 -13.29 -4.11 -4.42
CA VAL A 17 -13.41 -4.65 -3.06
C VAL A 17 -14.65 -4.07 -2.37
N GLU A 18 -14.87 -2.77 -2.48
CA GLU A 18 -16.05 -2.10 -1.91
C GLU A 18 -17.36 -2.67 -2.49
N ALA A 19 -17.41 -2.88 -3.80
CA ALA A 19 -18.59 -3.43 -4.46
C ALA A 19 -18.90 -4.84 -3.95
N LYS A 20 -17.89 -5.68 -3.79
CA LYS A 20 -18.07 -7.03 -3.25
C LYS A 20 -18.49 -7.02 -1.78
N ALA A 21 -17.92 -6.11 -0.99
CA ALA A 21 -18.27 -5.96 0.42
C ALA A 21 -19.75 -5.51 0.55
N ASP A 22 -20.17 -4.57 -0.27
CA ASP A 22 -21.57 -4.10 -0.29
C ASP A 22 -22.53 -5.20 -0.69
N ALA A 23 -22.08 -6.15 -1.52
CA ALA A 23 -22.88 -7.32 -1.92
C ALA A 23 -22.88 -8.43 -0.87
N GLY A 24 -22.19 -8.23 0.26
CA GLY A 24 -22.19 -9.18 1.38
C GLY A 24 -21.09 -10.23 1.38
N ASP A 25 -20.06 -10.07 0.52
CA ASP A 25 -18.92 -10.99 0.52
C ASP A 25 -18.07 -10.77 1.79
N ALA A 26 -18.09 -11.76 2.69
CA ALA A 26 -17.43 -11.66 3.99
C ALA A 26 -15.91 -11.44 3.89
N ALA A 27 -15.26 -12.07 2.92
CA ALA A 27 -13.82 -11.89 2.72
C ALA A 27 -13.50 -10.46 2.28
N SER A 28 -14.29 -9.88 1.39
CA SER A 28 -14.12 -8.50 0.94
C SER A 28 -14.39 -7.49 2.06
N VAL A 29 -15.35 -7.76 2.94
CA VAL A 29 -15.61 -6.91 4.11
C VAL A 29 -14.37 -6.86 5.00
N ARG A 30 -13.71 -7.99 5.24
CA ARG A 30 -12.48 -8.03 6.04
C ARG A 30 -11.32 -7.29 5.36
N VAL A 31 -11.13 -7.52 4.06
CA VAL A 31 -10.10 -6.84 3.29
C VAL A 31 -10.30 -5.33 3.33
N LEU A 32 -11.53 -4.88 3.10
CA LEU A 32 -11.86 -3.45 3.12
C LEU A 32 -11.55 -2.83 4.49
N ALA A 33 -11.91 -3.51 5.58
CA ALA A 33 -11.63 -3.04 6.93
C ALA A 33 -10.11 -2.88 7.16
N ARG A 34 -9.32 -3.87 6.75
CA ARG A 34 -7.86 -3.82 6.93
C ARG A 34 -7.18 -2.77 6.06
N VAL A 35 -7.62 -2.62 4.81
CA VAL A 35 -7.11 -1.56 3.92
C VAL A 35 -7.44 -0.18 4.48
N THR A 36 -8.66 0.01 4.95
CA THR A 36 -9.09 1.28 5.55
C THR A 36 -8.22 1.63 6.76
N ASP A 37 -7.97 0.67 7.65
CA ASP A 37 -7.10 0.87 8.80
C ASP A 37 -5.67 1.26 8.36
N ALA A 38 -5.14 0.58 7.34
CA ALA A 38 -3.80 0.88 6.81
C ALA A 38 -3.72 2.29 6.20
N LEU A 39 -4.73 2.69 5.45
CA LEU A 39 -4.79 4.04 4.87
C LEU A 39 -4.85 5.13 5.93
N VAL A 40 -5.65 4.92 6.97
CA VAL A 40 -5.72 5.84 8.11
C VAL A 40 -4.36 5.94 8.80
N GLN A 41 -3.70 4.80 9.01
CA GLN A 41 -2.36 4.76 9.60
C GLN A 41 -1.36 5.57 8.80
N LEU A 42 -1.35 5.43 7.47
CA LEU A 42 -0.47 6.21 6.60
C LEU A 42 -0.77 7.71 6.67
N ARG A 43 -2.05 8.06 6.65
CA ARG A 43 -2.48 9.46 6.71
C ARG A 43 -2.02 10.16 7.99
N GLU A 44 -1.94 9.44 9.09
CA GLU A 44 -1.56 9.97 10.40
C GLU A 44 -0.04 10.10 10.61
N LEU A 45 0.77 9.70 9.64
CA LEU A 45 2.22 9.87 9.71
C LEU A 45 2.60 11.35 9.74
N ASP A 46 3.70 11.67 10.45
CA ASP A 46 4.22 13.02 10.53
C ASP A 46 5.20 13.34 9.39
N GLY A 47 5.53 12.36 8.56
CA GLY A 47 6.45 12.51 7.45
C GLY A 47 7.08 11.18 7.07
N VAL A 48 8.15 11.23 6.29
CA VAL A 48 8.87 10.03 5.84
C VAL A 48 9.56 9.37 7.04
N PRO A 49 9.35 8.06 7.27
CA PRO A 49 10.06 7.36 8.35
C PRO A 49 11.54 7.23 8.01
N VAL A 50 12.41 7.31 9.03
CA VAL A 50 13.86 7.17 8.86
C VAL A 50 14.35 5.76 9.17
N GLU A 51 13.54 4.97 9.87
CA GLU A 51 13.88 3.60 10.27
C GLU A 51 12.61 2.78 10.41
N ASP A 52 12.79 1.45 10.50
CA ASP A 52 11.67 0.53 10.70
C ASP A 52 10.93 0.85 12.01
N ARG A 53 9.60 0.81 11.93
CA ARG A 53 8.70 0.96 13.07
C ARG A 53 7.87 -0.32 13.22
N PRO A 54 7.29 -0.60 14.40
CA PRO A 54 6.44 -1.79 14.55
C PRO A 54 5.31 -1.87 13.53
N ASP A 55 4.79 -0.73 13.09
CA ASP A 55 3.64 -0.63 12.20
C ASP A 55 4.00 -0.29 10.76
N LEU A 56 5.26 0.04 10.45
CA LEU A 56 5.70 0.42 9.10
C LEU A 56 7.16 0.00 8.92
N LYS A 57 7.40 -0.94 8.01
CA LYS A 57 8.73 -1.54 7.82
C LYS A 57 9.20 -1.41 6.38
N ARG A 58 10.51 -1.23 6.23
CA ARG A 58 11.15 -1.18 4.91
C ARG A 58 11.07 -2.55 4.23
N VAL A 59 10.71 -2.55 2.95
CA VAL A 59 10.79 -3.74 2.11
C VAL A 59 12.21 -3.87 1.57
N ARG A 60 12.99 -4.81 2.12
CA ARG A 60 14.42 -4.95 1.82
C ARG A 60 14.69 -5.46 0.42
N GLN A 61 13.72 -6.12 -0.20
CA GLN A 61 13.81 -6.68 -1.54
C GLN A 61 13.63 -5.63 -2.65
N SER A 62 13.13 -4.44 -2.32
CA SER A 62 13.02 -3.36 -3.30
C SER A 62 14.40 -2.75 -3.55
N LYS A 63 14.77 -2.58 -4.82
CA LYS A 63 16.11 -2.13 -5.20
C LYS A 63 16.11 -0.78 -5.91
N LYS A 64 15.11 -0.53 -6.74
CA LYS A 64 15.04 0.69 -7.54
C LYS A 64 14.48 1.87 -6.72
N PHE A 65 13.43 1.62 -5.95
CA PHE A 65 12.78 2.64 -5.11
C PHE A 65 12.69 2.15 -3.66
N PRO A 66 12.85 3.06 -2.68
CA PRO A 66 12.68 2.70 -1.27
C PRO A 66 11.19 2.56 -0.94
N VAL A 67 10.70 1.34 -0.84
CA VAL A 67 9.29 1.08 -0.51
C VAL A 67 9.13 0.53 0.90
N TRP A 68 7.96 0.73 1.45
CA TRP A 68 7.60 0.36 2.81
C TRP A 68 6.35 -0.51 2.80
N ARG A 69 6.14 -1.25 3.87
CA ARG A 69 4.93 -2.03 4.09
C ARG A 69 4.32 -1.71 5.44
N THR A 70 3.01 -1.63 5.50
CA THR A 70 2.32 -1.56 6.78
C THR A 70 2.38 -2.93 7.46
N ALA A 71 2.35 -2.91 8.79
CA ALA A 71 2.26 -4.12 9.60
C ALA A 71 1.13 -3.90 10.60
N HIS A 72 0.09 -4.71 10.48
CA HIS A 72 -1.03 -4.65 11.42
C HIS A 72 -0.82 -5.55 12.61
N PRO A 73 -1.53 -5.30 13.72
CA PRO A 73 -1.64 -6.28 14.78
C PRO A 73 -2.09 -7.63 14.21
N PHE A 74 -1.69 -8.68 14.87
CA PHE A 74 -1.96 -10.04 14.45
C PHE A 74 -3.45 -10.26 14.13
N ASP A 75 -3.72 -10.76 12.92
CA ASP A 75 -5.02 -11.28 12.52
C ASP A 75 -4.77 -12.65 11.88
N ALA A 76 -5.30 -13.70 12.49
CA ALA A 76 -5.05 -15.08 12.06
C ALA A 76 -5.62 -15.39 10.67
N GLN A 77 -6.57 -14.59 10.19
CA GLN A 77 -7.27 -14.85 8.93
C GLN A 77 -6.76 -14.03 7.77
N ILE A 78 -6.22 -12.83 8.03
CA ILE A 78 -5.72 -11.93 7.01
C ILE A 78 -4.44 -11.27 7.49
N ALA A 79 -3.37 -11.43 6.71
CA ALA A 79 -2.12 -10.72 6.92
C ALA A 79 -1.91 -9.70 5.81
N LEU A 80 -2.85 -8.76 5.68
CA LEU A 80 -2.80 -7.74 4.63
C LEU A 80 -1.66 -6.77 4.90
N ARG A 81 -0.87 -6.52 3.86
CA ARG A 81 0.20 -5.53 3.85
C ARG A 81 -0.06 -4.53 2.75
N LEU A 82 -0.09 -3.26 3.10
CA LEU A 82 -0.19 -2.17 2.12
C LEU A 82 1.23 -1.72 1.79
N ILE A 83 1.58 -1.80 0.52
CA ILE A 83 2.90 -1.39 0.03
C ILE A 83 2.82 0.07 -0.38
N CYS A 84 3.73 0.90 0.11
CA CYS A 84 3.70 2.33 -0.12
C CYS A 84 5.08 2.90 -0.38
N TRP A 85 5.11 4.11 -0.92
CA TRP A 85 6.33 4.81 -1.28
C TRP A 85 6.17 6.31 -0.99
N PHE A 86 7.26 6.92 -0.54
CA PHE A 86 7.30 8.35 -0.25
C PHE A 86 8.08 9.05 -1.38
N PRO A 87 7.40 9.83 -2.25
CA PRO A 87 8.08 10.51 -3.34
C PRO A 87 9.17 11.46 -2.85
N PRO A 88 10.36 11.46 -3.46
CA PRO A 88 11.41 12.43 -3.11
C PRO A 88 10.94 13.85 -3.34
N GLY A 89 11.40 14.77 -2.50
CA GLY A 89 11.07 16.19 -2.64
C GLY A 89 9.77 16.60 -1.99
N SER A 90 9.04 15.66 -1.37
CA SER A 90 7.83 15.98 -0.61
C SER A 90 7.84 15.22 0.71
N SER A 91 7.57 15.92 1.80
CA SER A 91 7.38 15.30 3.12
C SER A 91 5.90 15.12 3.47
N SER A 92 5.00 15.52 2.58
CA SER A 92 3.56 15.57 2.84
C SER A 92 2.73 14.60 2.03
N VAL A 93 3.35 13.75 1.21
CA VAL A 93 2.65 12.78 0.35
C VAL A 93 3.21 11.39 0.54
N VAL A 94 2.32 10.42 0.66
CA VAL A 94 2.65 8.98 0.57
C VAL A 94 1.80 8.37 -0.53
N VAL A 95 2.38 7.48 -1.33
CA VAL A 95 1.69 6.79 -2.42
C VAL A 95 1.42 5.35 -2.01
N ALA A 96 0.15 4.98 -1.89
CA ALA A 96 -0.27 3.60 -1.67
C ALA A 96 -0.25 2.86 -3.01
N LEU A 97 0.62 1.88 -3.16
CA LEU A 97 0.87 1.21 -4.44
C LEU A 97 -0.06 0.04 -4.69
N PHE A 98 -0.12 -0.88 -3.75
CA PHE A 98 -1.01 -2.04 -3.81
C PHE A 98 -1.09 -2.71 -2.44
N ALA A 99 -2.10 -3.54 -2.27
CA ALA A 99 -2.26 -4.37 -1.07
C ALA A 99 -2.09 -5.83 -1.44
N ALA A 100 -1.50 -6.61 -0.54
CA ALA A 100 -1.32 -8.05 -0.73
C ALA A 100 -1.49 -8.79 0.59
N ASP A 101 -2.00 -10.00 0.52
CA ASP A 101 -2.21 -10.86 1.69
C ASP A 101 -1.03 -11.81 1.86
N LYS A 102 -0.17 -11.49 2.82
CA LYS A 102 1.01 -12.30 3.14
C LYS A 102 0.64 -13.72 3.57
N ALA A 103 -0.52 -13.91 4.21
CA ALA A 103 -0.95 -15.23 4.67
C ALA A 103 -1.18 -16.21 3.50
N ARG A 104 -1.57 -15.70 2.33
CA ARG A 104 -1.78 -16.52 1.14
C ARG A 104 -0.48 -16.82 0.38
N MET A 105 0.48 -15.91 0.45
CA MET A 105 1.73 -15.99 -0.32
C MET A 105 2.87 -16.63 0.44
N GLY A 106 2.81 -16.63 1.78
CA GLY A 106 3.85 -17.21 2.62
C GLY A 106 5.22 -16.56 2.36
N ASP A 107 6.27 -17.38 2.31
CA ASP A 107 7.64 -16.91 2.17
C ASP A 107 7.94 -16.28 0.80
N VAL A 108 7.15 -16.59 -0.21
CA VAL A 108 7.34 -16.00 -1.55
C VAL A 108 6.75 -14.60 -1.68
N PHE A 109 6.09 -14.10 -0.63
CA PHE A 109 5.44 -12.80 -0.65
C PHE A 109 6.39 -11.68 -1.10
N TYR A 110 7.59 -11.64 -0.53
CA TYR A 110 8.54 -10.55 -0.81
C TYR A 110 9.34 -10.72 -2.09
N ASP A 111 9.35 -11.91 -2.69
CA ASP A 111 10.14 -12.18 -3.89
C ASP A 111 9.70 -11.33 -5.10
N GLY A 112 8.40 -11.06 -5.22
CA GLY A 112 7.86 -10.26 -6.31
C GLY A 112 7.46 -8.85 -5.94
N VAL A 113 7.46 -8.51 -4.65
CA VAL A 113 6.97 -7.20 -4.17
C VAL A 113 7.81 -6.05 -4.73
N GLY A 114 9.13 -6.18 -4.72
CA GLY A 114 10.02 -5.13 -5.22
C GLY A 114 9.77 -4.78 -6.69
N ALA A 115 9.70 -5.80 -7.55
CA ALA A 115 9.45 -5.61 -8.98
C ALA A 115 8.06 -5.02 -9.24
N ARG A 116 7.05 -5.51 -8.53
CA ARG A 116 5.69 -5.00 -8.64
C ARG A 116 5.58 -3.55 -8.18
N ALA A 117 6.30 -3.21 -7.11
CA ALA A 117 6.36 -1.84 -6.60
C ALA A 117 6.99 -0.89 -7.61
N ASP A 118 8.08 -1.29 -8.25
CA ASP A 118 8.74 -0.48 -9.28
C ASP A 118 7.77 -0.15 -10.43
N VAL A 119 7.03 -1.14 -10.90
CA VAL A 119 6.02 -0.94 -11.97
C VAL A 119 4.93 0.02 -11.52
N ALA A 120 4.42 -0.15 -10.29
CA ALA A 120 3.37 0.71 -9.75
C ALA A 120 3.83 2.16 -9.59
N ILE A 121 5.06 2.37 -9.11
CA ILE A 121 5.65 3.70 -8.96
C ILE A 121 5.82 4.38 -10.33
N GLU A 122 6.36 3.67 -11.30
CA GLU A 122 6.53 4.20 -12.66
C GLU A 122 5.20 4.59 -13.29
N ARG A 123 4.15 3.80 -13.04
CA ARG A 123 2.79 4.12 -13.50
C ARG A 123 2.26 5.39 -12.84
N TRP A 124 2.41 5.50 -11.53
CA TRP A 124 1.99 6.70 -10.80
C TRP A 124 2.72 7.95 -11.30
N LEU A 125 4.02 7.84 -11.56
CA LEU A 125 4.82 8.95 -12.07
C LEU A 125 4.30 9.40 -13.44
N ARG A 126 3.94 8.46 -14.35
CA ARG A 126 3.36 8.80 -15.65
C ARG A 126 1.99 9.46 -15.51
N GLU A 127 1.12 8.90 -14.68
CA GLU A 127 -0.23 9.42 -14.47
C GLU A 127 -0.19 10.83 -13.89
N THR A 128 0.72 11.08 -12.94
CA THR A 128 0.89 12.39 -12.32
C THR A 128 1.43 13.41 -13.31
N ALA A 129 2.39 13.02 -14.14
CA ALA A 129 2.92 13.90 -15.20
C ALA A 129 1.84 14.27 -16.23
N GLU A 130 1.00 13.31 -16.62
CA GLU A 130 -0.12 13.56 -17.53
C GLU A 130 -1.14 14.50 -16.92
N GLY A 131 -1.41 14.37 -15.62
CA GLY A 131 -2.35 15.23 -14.90
C GLY A 131 -1.88 16.67 -14.76
N GLU A 132 -0.57 16.93 -14.84
CA GLU A 132 0.02 18.27 -14.76
C GLU A 132 0.01 19.01 -16.10
N GLN A 133 -0.32 18.33 -17.17
CA GLN A 133 -0.44 18.91 -18.49
C GLN A 133 -1.87 19.40 -18.74
#